data_615c1b7bd5c3ff881fafe4a008bce45e
#
_entry.id   615c1b7bd5c3ff881fafe4a008bce45e
#
_cell.length_a   1.000
_cell.length_b   1.000
_cell.length_c   1.000
_cell.angle_alpha   90.00
_cell.angle_beta   90.00
_cell.angle_gamma   90.00
#
_symmetry.space_group_name_H-M   'P 1'
#
loop_
_entity.id
_entity.type
_entity.pdbx_description
1 polymer ?
#
loop_
_entity_poly.entity_id
_entity_poly.type
_entity_poly.pdbx_seq_one_letter_code
_entity_poly.pdbx_strand_id
1 'polypeptide(L)'
;IAEAGGQMAGFIVGEIRTWEFGSPPCGWVFAVNVSPEIREGGIGSALLDAICQRFAGCGVETVRTMVSREDTLNLSFFRSQGMTAGPYMELEKAVASDTGPQ
;
A
#
# COMPACT_ATOMS: atom_id res chain seq x y z
N ILE A 1 -9.69 -7.83 -6.18
CA ILE A 1 -9.41 -9.27 -6.01
C ILE A 1 -8.98 -9.85 -7.33
N ALA A 2 -7.92 -10.64 -7.29
CA ALA A 2 -7.49 -11.40 -8.45
C ALA A 2 -7.86 -12.86 -8.28
N GLU A 3 -8.27 -13.50 -9.37
CA GLU A 3 -8.63 -14.90 -9.35
C GLU A 3 -7.86 -15.66 -10.42
N ALA A 4 -7.56 -16.92 -10.14
CA ALA A 4 -6.92 -17.82 -11.08
C ALA A 4 -7.55 -19.19 -10.91
N GLY A 5 -8.11 -19.74 -12.01
CA GLY A 5 -8.73 -21.04 -11.99
C GLY A 5 -9.92 -21.14 -11.01
N GLY A 6 -10.63 -20.04 -10.80
CA GLY A 6 -11.77 -20.03 -9.90
C GLY A 6 -11.39 -19.84 -8.43
N GLN A 7 -10.11 -19.71 -8.13
CA GLN A 7 -9.64 -19.48 -6.75
C GLN A 7 -9.08 -18.07 -6.62
N MET A 8 -9.19 -17.51 -5.42
CA MET A 8 -8.62 -16.20 -5.17
C MET A 8 -7.10 -16.27 -5.23
N ALA A 9 -6.52 -15.51 -6.16
CA ALA A 9 -5.07 -15.46 -6.35
C ALA A 9 -4.43 -14.37 -5.52
N GLY A 10 -5.17 -13.32 -5.18
CA GLY A 10 -4.64 -12.24 -4.38
C GLY A 10 -5.65 -11.13 -4.21
N PHE A 11 -5.29 -10.14 -3.40
CA PHE A 11 -6.15 -8.97 -3.21
C PHE A 11 -5.28 -7.77 -2.87
N ILE A 12 -5.87 -6.59 -3.07
CA ILE A 12 -5.26 -5.33 -2.66
C ILE A 12 -6.35 -4.48 -2.00
N VAL A 13 -5.98 -3.80 -0.92
CA VAL A 13 -6.89 -2.94 -0.17
C VAL A 13 -6.32 -1.55 -0.14
N GLY A 14 -7.14 -0.58 -0.49
CA GLY A 14 -6.74 0.81 -0.43
C GLY A 14 -7.93 1.72 -0.23
N GLU A 15 -7.66 2.98 0.08
CA GLU A 15 -8.69 4.00 0.21
C GLU A 15 -8.14 5.35 -0.18
N ILE A 16 -9.04 6.29 -0.45
CA ILE A 16 -8.67 7.67 -0.72
C ILE A 16 -8.70 8.42 0.60
N ARG A 17 -7.64 9.13 0.91
CA ARG A 17 -7.52 9.88 2.17
C ARG A 17 -7.10 11.30 1.91
N THR A 18 -7.55 12.18 2.77
CA THR A 18 -7.13 13.58 2.80
C THR A 18 -6.22 13.78 4.00
N TRP A 19 -5.11 14.49 3.79
CA TRP A 19 -4.18 14.77 4.86
C TRP A 19 -4.52 16.06 5.58
N GLU A 20 -4.28 16.09 6.91
CA GLU A 20 -4.60 17.21 7.75
C GLU A 20 -3.75 18.45 7.47
N PHE A 21 -2.58 18.28 6.91
CA PHE A 21 -1.65 19.38 6.68
C PHE A 21 -1.81 20.02 5.30
N GLY A 22 -2.98 19.91 4.73
CA GLY A 22 -3.28 20.61 3.49
C GLY A 22 -2.79 19.94 2.23
N SER A 23 -2.27 18.74 2.32
CA SER A 23 -1.90 18.03 1.10
C SER A 23 -3.16 17.56 0.36
N PRO A 24 -3.10 17.45 -0.97
CA PRO A 24 -4.26 16.98 -1.73
C PRO A 24 -4.61 15.54 -1.37
N PRO A 25 -5.84 15.11 -1.65
CA PRO A 25 -6.22 13.72 -1.44
C PRO A 25 -5.28 12.78 -2.17
N CYS A 26 -4.99 11.66 -1.54
CA CYS A 26 -4.13 10.63 -2.13
C CYS A 26 -4.73 9.26 -1.90
N GLY A 27 -4.31 8.30 -2.71
CA GLY A 27 -4.68 6.91 -2.52
C GLY A 27 -3.71 6.24 -1.58
N TRP A 28 -4.22 5.50 -0.61
CA TRP A 28 -3.41 4.70 0.30
C TRP A 28 -3.64 3.23 0.04
N VAL A 29 -2.55 2.49 -0.08
CA VAL A 29 -2.60 1.03 -0.16
C VAL A 29 -2.23 0.49 1.20
N PHE A 30 -3.16 -0.28 1.79
CA PHE A 30 -2.97 -0.82 3.12
C PHE A 30 -2.49 -2.26 3.12
N ALA A 31 -2.84 -3.02 2.10
CA ALA A 31 -2.47 -4.42 2.05
C ALA A 31 -2.44 -4.92 0.63
N VAL A 32 -1.46 -5.73 0.34
CA VAL A 32 -1.36 -6.48 -0.91
C VAL A 32 -1.03 -7.90 -0.51
N ASN A 33 -1.78 -8.85 -1.04
CA ASN A 33 -1.52 -10.26 -0.78
C ASN A 33 -1.72 -11.06 -2.06
N VAL A 34 -0.76 -11.90 -2.36
CA VAL A 34 -0.80 -12.78 -3.53
C VAL A 34 -0.50 -14.19 -3.07
N SER A 35 -1.26 -15.15 -3.57
CA SER A 35 -1.05 -16.55 -3.23
C SER A 35 0.39 -16.96 -3.56
N PRO A 36 1.11 -17.63 -2.64
CA PRO A 36 2.49 -18.00 -2.89
C PRO A 36 2.67 -18.89 -4.13
N GLU A 37 1.70 -19.71 -4.46
CA GLU A 37 1.80 -20.62 -5.60
C GLU A 37 1.79 -19.91 -6.94
N ILE A 38 1.27 -18.66 -6.98
CA ILE A 38 1.13 -17.93 -8.23
C ILE A 38 1.76 -16.55 -8.16
N ARG A 39 2.65 -16.35 -7.19
CA ARG A 39 3.26 -15.04 -6.95
C ARG A 39 4.03 -14.51 -8.17
N GLU A 40 4.61 -15.40 -8.94
CA GLU A 40 5.43 -15.03 -10.09
C GLU A 40 4.61 -14.70 -11.35
N GLY A 41 3.29 -14.83 -11.28
CA GLY A 41 2.44 -14.57 -12.44
C GLY A 41 2.10 -13.10 -12.68
N GLY A 42 2.76 -12.17 -11.99
CA GLY A 42 2.47 -10.74 -12.17
C GLY A 42 1.19 -10.28 -11.53
N ILE A 43 0.62 -11.06 -10.63
CA ILE A 43 -0.65 -10.76 -9.99
C ILE A 43 -0.54 -9.48 -9.13
N GLY A 44 0.56 -9.34 -8.37
CA GLY A 44 0.75 -8.15 -7.54
C GLY A 44 0.81 -6.87 -8.37
N SER A 45 1.52 -6.90 -9.49
CA SER A 45 1.61 -5.75 -10.39
C SER A 45 0.24 -5.43 -10.98
N ALA A 46 -0.52 -6.44 -11.39
CA ALA A 46 -1.84 -6.21 -11.95
C ALA A 46 -2.80 -5.62 -10.91
N LEU A 47 -2.72 -6.09 -9.67
CA LEU A 47 -3.55 -5.56 -8.59
C LEU A 47 -3.21 -4.08 -8.32
N LEU A 48 -1.93 -3.75 -8.24
CA LEU A 48 -1.52 -2.37 -8.00
C LEU A 48 -1.93 -1.47 -9.16
N ASP A 49 -1.74 -1.91 -10.40
CA ASP A 49 -2.17 -1.15 -11.56
C ASP A 49 -3.67 -0.90 -11.54
N ALA A 50 -4.45 -1.91 -11.19
CA ALA A 50 -5.90 -1.78 -11.14
C ALA A 50 -6.35 -0.75 -10.11
N ILE A 51 -5.76 -0.78 -8.91
CA ILE A 51 -6.16 0.18 -7.87
C ILE A 51 -5.67 1.59 -8.22
N CYS A 52 -4.51 1.72 -8.84
CA CYS A 52 -4.02 3.02 -9.29
C CYS A 52 -4.94 3.61 -10.35
N GLN A 53 -5.45 2.80 -11.26
CA GLN A 53 -6.41 3.27 -12.26
C GLN A 53 -7.71 3.73 -11.61
N ARG A 54 -8.18 3.04 -10.59
CA ARG A 54 -9.37 3.46 -9.86
C ARG A 54 -9.13 4.78 -9.14
N PHE A 55 -7.97 4.97 -8.51
CA PHE A 55 -7.62 6.25 -7.88
C PHE A 55 -7.57 7.37 -8.92
N ALA A 56 -6.93 7.12 -10.05
CA ALA A 56 -6.85 8.12 -11.11
C ALA A 56 -8.23 8.51 -11.62
N GLY A 57 -9.15 7.55 -11.73
CA GLY A 57 -10.52 7.81 -12.13
C GLY A 57 -11.28 8.67 -11.13
N CYS A 58 -10.82 8.76 -9.89
CA CYS A 58 -11.39 9.62 -8.86
C CYS A 58 -10.65 10.95 -8.72
N GLY A 59 -9.73 11.25 -9.64
CA GLY A 59 -8.98 12.50 -9.61
C GLY A 59 -7.80 12.51 -8.67
N VAL A 60 -7.38 11.36 -8.18
CA VAL A 60 -6.25 11.24 -7.27
C VAL A 60 -4.97 11.07 -8.08
N GLU A 61 -3.96 11.86 -7.77
CA GLU A 61 -2.72 11.87 -8.55
C GLU A 61 -1.57 11.13 -7.89
N THR A 62 -1.70 10.78 -6.61
CA THR A 62 -0.61 10.18 -5.85
C THR A 62 -1.11 8.97 -5.09
N VAL A 63 -0.33 7.90 -5.12
CA VAL A 63 -0.60 6.69 -4.37
C VAL A 63 0.52 6.49 -3.37
N ARG A 64 0.16 6.21 -2.12
CA ARG A 64 1.11 6.05 -1.03
C ARG A 64 0.88 4.73 -0.32
N THR A 65 1.93 4.25 0.30
CA THR A 65 1.86 3.07 1.17
C THR A 65 2.89 3.23 2.27
N MET A 66 2.81 2.39 3.29
CA MET A 66 3.77 2.36 4.37
C MET A 66 4.29 0.94 4.50
N VAL A 67 5.61 0.79 4.52
CA VAL A 67 6.26 -0.51 4.55
C VAL A 67 7.34 -0.47 5.61
N SER A 68 7.44 -1.53 6.41
CA SER A 68 8.53 -1.66 7.35
C SER A 68 9.86 -1.70 6.61
N ARG A 69 10.86 -1.03 7.16
CA ARG A 69 12.22 -1.05 6.57
C ARG A 69 12.80 -2.44 6.51
N GLU A 70 12.34 -3.34 7.38
CA GLU A 70 12.82 -4.71 7.44
C GLU A 70 12.07 -5.63 6.48
N ASP A 71 10.98 -5.17 5.92
CA ASP A 71 10.18 -5.95 4.98
C ASP A 71 10.75 -5.78 3.57
N THR A 72 11.86 -6.46 3.32
CA THR A 72 12.58 -6.31 2.06
C THR A 72 11.78 -6.82 0.86
N LEU A 73 10.93 -7.80 1.08
CA LEU A 73 10.13 -8.35 -0.01
C LEU A 73 9.13 -7.31 -0.54
N ASN A 74 8.36 -6.71 0.37
CA ASN A 74 7.40 -5.68 -0.04
C ASN A 74 8.08 -4.40 -0.51
N LEU A 75 9.20 -4.01 0.11
CA LEU A 75 9.96 -2.87 -0.37
C LEU A 75 10.42 -3.06 -1.80
N SER A 76 10.97 -4.25 -2.10
CA SER A 76 11.42 -4.55 -3.46
C SER A 76 10.25 -4.53 -4.43
N PHE A 77 9.11 -5.09 -4.03
CA PHE A 77 7.92 -5.08 -4.87
C PHE A 77 7.48 -3.67 -5.22
N PHE A 78 7.30 -2.81 -4.20
CA PHE A 78 6.83 -1.45 -4.47
C PHE A 78 7.84 -0.63 -5.26
N ARG A 79 9.13 -0.83 -5.03
CA ARG A 79 10.16 -0.16 -5.85
C ARG A 79 10.11 -0.61 -7.30
N SER A 80 9.86 -1.89 -7.54
CA SER A 80 9.73 -2.40 -8.90
C SER A 80 8.54 -1.81 -9.62
N GLN A 81 7.54 -1.31 -8.88
CA GLN A 81 6.37 -0.65 -9.44
C GLN A 81 6.57 0.85 -9.60
N GLY A 82 7.76 1.35 -9.39
CA GLY A 82 8.04 2.77 -9.57
C GLY A 82 7.82 3.63 -8.35
N MET A 83 7.57 3.03 -7.19
CA MET A 83 7.34 3.79 -5.97
C MET A 83 8.66 4.11 -5.29
N THR A 84 8.79 5.37 -4.88
CA THR A 84 9.99 5.87 -4.22
C THR A 84 9.60 6.61 -2.95
N ALA A 85 10.60 6.96 -2.14
CA ALA A 85 10.34 7.75 -0.94
C ALA A 85 9.74 9.10 -1.34
N GLY A 86 8.64 9.45 -0.68
CA GLY A 86 7.95 10.70 -0.94
C GLY A 86 8.48 11.85 -0.07
N PRO A 87 7.84 13.02 -0.18
CA PRO A 87 8.29 14.20 0.56
C PRO A 87 7.87 14.22 2.02
N TYR A 88 7.06 13.27 2.45
CA TYR A 88 6.59 13.21 3.83
C TYR A 88 7.31 12.14 4.59
N MET A 89 7.54 12.38 5.87
CA MET A 89 8.23 11.45 6.75
C MET A 89 7.24 10.97 7.81
N GLU A 90 7.21 9.67 8.03
CA GLU A 90 6.42 9.11 9.12
C GLU A 90 7.11 9.43 10.43
N LEU A 91 6.35 9.94 11.39
CA LEU A 91 6.82 10.19 12.75
C LEU A 91 5.93 9.43 13.70
N GLU A 92 6.54 8.79 14.68
CA GLU A 92 5.76 8.03 15.65
C GLU A 92 6.27 8.23 17.05
N LYS A 93 5.38 8.02 18.00
CA LYS A 93 5.70 8.13 19.41
C LYS A 93 4.98 7.00 20.13
N ALA A 94 5.71 6.29 20.94
CA ALA A 94 5.07 5.29 21.79
C ALA A 94 4.23 6.02 22.84
N VAL A 95 2.98 5.60 22.96
CA VAL A 95 2.10 6.13 24.00
C VAL A 95 2.27 5.26 25.23
N ALA A 96 2.68 5.88 26.33
CA ALA A 96 2.93 5.14 27.55
C ALA A 96 1.66 4.43 28.00
N SER A 97 1.78 3.15 28.30
CA SER A 97 0.68 2.46 28.94
C SER A 97 0.51 3.00 30.36
N ASP A 98 -0.65 2.81 30.93
CA ASP A 98 -0.96 3.26 32.27
C ASP A 98 -0.30 2.42 33.35
N THR A 99 0.53 1.48 32.99
CA THR A 99 1.18 0.61 33.96
C THR A 99 2.44 1.20 34.53
N GLY A 100 3.00 2.22 33.92
CA GLY A 100 4.21 2.84 34.39
C GLY A 100 3.93 4.10 35.18
N PRO A 101 4.85 4.50 36.08
CA PRO A 101 4.73 5.82 36.70
C PRO A 101 4.89 6.89 35.63
N GLN A 102 4.18 7.95 35.82
CA GLN A 102 4.18 9.07 34.90
C GLN A 102 5.01 10.23 35.43
#